data_9118db92cba0d064f0a7530bd15121e6
#
_entry.id   9118db92cba0d064f0a7530bd15121e6
#
_cell.length_a   1.000
_cell.length_b   1.000
_cell.length_c   1.000
_cell.angle_alpha   90.00
_cell.angle_beta   90.00
_cell.angle_gamma   90.00
#
_symmetry.space_group_name_H-M   'P 1'
#
loop_
_entity.id
_entity.type
_entity.pdbx_description
1 polymer ?
#
loop_
_entity_poly.entity_id
_entity_poly.type
_entity_poly.pdbx_seq_one_letter_code
_entity_poly.pdbx_strand_id
1 'polypeptide(L)'
;LYTARRKAEQAMVADEDFYICSLSEKVVSYKGLVMPVDLPKFYQDLGNESLETGICVFHQRFSTNTMPKWPLAQPFRYLAHNGEINTIQGNRNWARARASKFTNDAIPHLEDLQPVVNTTGSDSSSMDNMLELMLLGGMDMFRACRTMIPPAWHNVEHMDAELKAFYEFNSMHME
;
A
#
# COMPACT_ATOMS: atom_id res chain seq x y z
N LEU A 1 -15.88 1.31 -3.07
CA LEU A 1 -14.85 2.23 -3.59
C LEU A 1 -13.66 1.46 -4.15
N TYR A 2 -13.04 0.54 -3.41
CA TYR A 2 -11.91 -0.27 -3.88
C TYR A 2 -12.18 -0.95 -5.24
N THR A 3 -13.29 -1.68 -5.35
CA THR A 3 -13.69 -2.35 -6.59
C THR A 3 -13.86 -1.39 -7.76
N ALA A 4 -14.49 -0.23 -7.52
CA ALA A 4 -14.66 0.80 -8.54
C ALA A 4 -13.31 1.33 -9.04
N ARG A 5 -12.39 1.64 -8.13
CA ARG A 5 -11.03 2.06 -8.45
C ARG A 5 -10.30 1.01 -9.27
N ARG A 6 -10.30 -0.25 -8.81
CA ARG A 6 -9.59 -1.34 -9.52
C ARG A 6 -10.14 -1.57 -10.93
N LYS A 7 -11.45 -1.53 -11.11
CA LYS A 7 -12.07 -1.64 -12.44
C LYS A 7 -11.71 -0.46 -13.34
N ALA A 8 -11.66 0.75 -12.80
CA ALA A 8 -11.21 1.92 -13.57
C ALA A 8 -9.75 1.79 -13.99
N GLU A 9 -8.87 1.39 -13.07
CA GLU A 9 -7.44 1.14 -13.35
C GLU A 9 -7.26 0.04 -14.41
N GLN A 10 -8.05 -1.04 -14.36
CA GLN A 10 -8.02 -2.09 -15.37
C GLN A 10 -8.50 -1.60 -16.74
N ALA A 11 -9.57 -0.81 -16.77
CA ALA A 11 -10.09 -0.26 -18.01
C ALA A 11 -9.12 0.72 -18.69
N MET A 12 -8.29 1.40 -17.90
CA MET A 12 -7.33 2.40 -18.36
C MET A 12 -5.89 1.88 -18.39
N VAL A 13 -5.68 0.57 -18.36
CA VAL A 13 -4.35 -0.04 -18.26
C VAL A 13 -3.38 0.36 -19.40
N ALA A 14 -3.91 0.76 -20.54
CA ALA A 14 -3.13 1.23 -21.69
C ALA A 14 -2.66 2.70 -21.55
N ASP A 15 -3.21 3.45 -20.62
CA ASP A 15 -2.84 4.84 -20.35
C ASP A 15 -1.88 4.87 -19.15
N GLU A 16 -0.60 5.03 -19.41
CA GLU A 16 0.44 5.06 -18.39
C GLU A 16 0.34 6.28 -17.45
N ASP A 17 -0.35 7.32 -17.87
CA ASP A 17 -0.53 8.55 -17.08
C ASP A 17 -1.78 8.49 -16.19
N PHE A 18 -2.66 7.52 -16.43
CA PHE A 18 -3.85 7.34 -15.62
C PHE A 18 -3.50 6.74 -14.26
N TYR A 19 -3.75 7.50 -13.22
CA TYR A 19 -3.49 7.07 -11.85
C TYR A 19 -4.50 7.65 -10.85
N ILE A 20 -5.12 6.78 -10.06
CA ILE A 20 -6.03 7.16 -8.98
C ILE A 20 -5.25 7.17 -7.67
N CYS A 21 -4.91 8.35 -7.16
CA CYS A 21 -4.14 8.53 -5.93
C CYS A 21 -4.83 7.87 -4.73
N SER A 22 -6.12 8.13 -4.56
CA SER A 22 -6.96 7.49 -3.55
C SER A 22 -8.43 7.53 -3.99
N LEU A 23 -9.15 6.48 -3.65
CA LEU A 23 -10.61 6.41 -3.71
C LEU A 23 -11.06 5.55 -2.54
N SER A 24 -11.19 6.15 -1.37
CA SER A 24 -11.41 5.49 -0.09
C SER A 24 -12.25 6.38 0.82
N GLU A 25 -12.96 5.77 1.74
CA GLU A 25 -13.66 6.47 2.83
C GLU A 25 -12.74 6.78 4.03
N LYS A 26 -11.53 6.19 4.06
CA LYS A 26 -10.61 6.26 5.20
C LYS A 26 -9.37 7.07 4.92
N VAL A 27 -8.98 7.19 3.66
CA VAL A 27 -7.71 7.77 3.25
C VAL A 27 -7.93 8.71 2.07
N VAL A 28 -7.36 9.89 2.15
CA VAL A 28 -7.22 10.81 1.03
C VAL A 28 -5.74 11.11 0.79
N SER A 29 -5.31 11.03 -0.47
CA SER A 29 -3.92 11.32 -0.86
C SER A 29 -3.88 12.51 -1.80
N TYR A 30 -3.07 13.49 -1.46
CA TYR A 30 -2.78 14.66 -2.27
C TYR A 30 -1.38 14.51 -2.87
N LYS A 31 -1.26 14.64 -4.16
CA LYS A 31 0.04 14.55 -4.87
C LYS A 31 0.19 15.72 -5.82
N GLY A 32 1.37 16.32 -5.83
CA GLY A 32 1.68 17.43 -6.72
C GLY A 32 3.18 17.53 -6.97
N LEU A 33 3.59 17.69 -8.22
CA LEU A 33 4.94 18.11 -8.57
C LEU A 33 5.01 19.65 -8.50
N VAL A 34 4.84 20.15 -7.28
CA VAL A 34 4.79 21.58 -6.96
C VAL A 34 5.65 21.87 -5.74
N MET A 35 5.98 23.13 -5.51
CA MET A 35 6.61 23.51 -4.25
C MET A 35 5.64 23.23 -3.09
N PRO A 36 6.13 22.78 -1.92
CA PRO A 36 5.26 22.47 -0.77
C PRO A 36 4.31 23.63 -0.39
N VAL A 37 4.77 24.86 -0.50
CA VAL A 37 3.98 26.08 -0.21
C VAL A 37 2.86 26.33 -1.22
N ASP A 38 2.89 25.68 -2.37
CA ASP A 38 1.88 25.81 -3.41
C ASP A 38 0.85 24.68 -3.37
N LEU A 39 1.09 23.62 -2.60
CA LEU A 39 0.18 22.48 -2.50
C LEU A 39 -1.23 22.89 -2.02
N PRO A 40 -1.41 23.76 -1.01
CA PRO A 40 -2.72 24.25 -0.61
C PRO A 40 -3.41 25.17 -1.64
N LYS A 41 -2.62 25.78 -2.55
CA LYS A 41 -3.17 26.54 -3.66
C LYS A 41 -3.69 25.64 -4.77
N PHE A 42 -3.04 24.49 -4.93
CA PHE A 42 -3.43 23.47 -5.90
C PHE A 42 -4.63 22.66 -5.42
N TYR A 43 -4.63 22.25 -4.15
CA TYR A 43 -5.71 21.55 -3.48
C TYR A 43 -6.34 22.48 -2.42
N GLN A 44 -7.40 23.18 -2.80
CA GLN A 44 -8.02 24.21 -1.97
C GLN A 44 -8.62 23.68 -0.65
N ASP A 45 -9.02 22.42 -0.62
CA ASP A 45 -9.53 21.75 0.58
C ASP A 45 -8.47 21.61 1.68
N LEU A 46 -7.17 21.63 1.36
CA LEU A 46 -6.09 21.71 2.35
C LEU A 46 -6.07 23.03 3.13
N GLY A 47 -6.74 24.07 2.63
CA GLY A 47 -6.96 25.34 3.33
C GLY A 47 -8.23 25.36 4.17
N ASN A 48 -9.01 24.30 4.20
CA ASN A 48 -10.23 24.23 4.98
C ASN A 48 -9.92 23.95 6.46
N GLU A 49 -10.24 24.90 7.34
CA GLU A 49 -10.03 24.79 8.78
C GLU A 49 -10.82 23.64 9.44
N SER A 50 -11.85 23.13 8.77
CA SER A 50 -12.63 21.98 9.24
C SER A 50 -12.04 20.63 8.81
N LEU A 51 -10.93 20.62 8.07
CA LEU A 51 -10.26 19.38 7.67
C LEU A 51 -9.45 18.83 8.85
N GLU A 52 -9.92 17.73 9.40
CA GLU A 52 -9.29 17.05 10.52
C GLU A 52 -8.81 15.65 10.11
N THR A 53 -7.70 15.22 10.68
CA THR A 53 -7.18 13.87 10.49
C THR A 53 -6.50 13.36 11.75
N GLY A 54 -6.63 12.07 12.03
CA GLY A 54 -5.91 11.41 13.12
C GLY A 54 -4.44 11.12 12.80
N ILE A 55 -4.10 10.98 11.50
CA ILE A 55 -2.72 10.68 11.04
C ILE A 55 -2.47 11.45 9.75
N CYS A 56 -1.37 12.17 9.70
CA CYS A 56 -0.88 12.82 8.48
C CYS A 56 0.49 12.25 8.13
N VAL A 57 0.58 11.57 6.98
CA VAL A 57 1.83 11.07 6.42
C VAL A 57 2.19 11.91 5.21
N PHE A 58 3.42 12.40 5.14
CA PHE A 58 3.86 13.25 4.03
C PHE A 58 5.26 12.89 3.57
N HIS A 59 5.53 13.16 2.29
CA HIS A 59 6.84 12.99 1.68
C HIS A 59 7.07 14.14 0.71
N GLN A 60 8.07 14.96 0.98
CA GLN A 60 8.35 16.16 0.20
C GLN A 60 9.02 15.86 -1.14
N ARG A 61 9.74 14.74 -1.24
CA ARG A 61 10.56 14.41 -2.40
C ARG A 61 9.90 13.33 -3.24
N PHE A 62 9.80 13.57 -4.56
CA PHE A 62 9.16 12.64 -5.47
C PHE A 62 9.98 11.36 -5.69
N SER A 63 11.25 11.51 -6.04
CA SER A 63 12.18 10.39 -6.26
C SER A 63 13.61 10.89 -6.26
N THR A 64 14.56 10.00 -5.94
CA THR A 64 16.00 10.29 -6.01
C THR A 64 16.65 9.73 -7.26
N ASN A 65 16.19 8.59 -7.76
CA ASN A 65 16.89 7.78 -8.75
C ASN A 65 16.05 7.44 -9.98
N THR A 66 14.78 7.83 -10.02
CA THR A 66 13.87 7.54 -11.12
C THR A 66 13.18 8.79 -11.61
N MET A 67 12.76 8.78 -12.89
CA MET A 67 11.91 9.85 -13.43
C MET A 67 10.63 9.96 -12.59
N PRO A 68 10.24 11.17 -12.19
CA PRO A 68 9.01 11.37 -11.44
C PRO A 68 7.79 10.90 -12.24
N LYS A 69 7.04 9.98 -11.65
CA LYS A 69 5.76 9.53 -12.17
C LYS A 69 4.75 9.45 -11.02
N TRP A 70 3.51 9.81 -11.28
CA TRP A 70 2.45 9.80 -10.27
C TRP A 70 2.31 8.49 -9.51
N PRO A 71 2.37 7.31 -10.18
CA PRO A 71 2.26 6.03 -9.49
C PRO A 71 3.40 5.73 -8.52
N LEU A 72 4.53 6.41 -8.66
CA LEU A 72 5.73 6.21 -7.83
C LEU A 72 5.86 7.23 -6.70
N ALA A 73 5.06 8.29 -6.73
CA ALA A 73 5.10 9.33 -5.70
C ALA A 73 4.57 8.79 -4.37
N GLN A 74 5.32 9.06 -3.30
CA GLN A 74 4.90 8.75 -1.94
C GLN A 74 4.28 10.00 -1.27
N PRO A 75 3.47 9.83 -0.23
CA PRO A 75 2.91 8.56 0.28
C PRO A 75 2.02 7.86 -0.73
N PHE A 76 1.96 6.53 -0.64
CA PHE A 76 0.92 5.76 -1.29
C PHE A 76 -0.41 5.91 -0.53
N ARG A 77 -1.28 4.92 -0.51
CA ARG A 77 -2.57 5.04 0.19
C ARG A 77 -2.45 4.88 1.70
N TYR A 78 -1.61 3.96 2.14
CA TYR A 78 -1.42 3.64 3.56
C TYR A 78 0.04 3.68 3.98
N LEU A 79 0.97 3.72 3.04
CA LEU A 79 2.39 3.55 3.28
C LEU A 79 3.20 4.74 2.75
N ALA A 80 4.15 5.21 3.57
CA ALA A 80 5.30 5.98 3.12
C ALA A 80 6.56 5.25 3.57
N HIS A 81 7.52 5.10 2.67
CA HIS A 81 8.74 4.36 2.91
C HIS A 81 9.94 5.14 2.37
N ASN A 82 10.92 5.37 3.22
CA ASN A 82 12.17 6.08 2.89
C ASN A 82 13.40 5.19 3.13
N GLY A 83 13.32 3.96 2.71
CA GLY A 83 14.41 3.00 2.77
C GLY A 83 14.51 2.23 1.47
N GLU A 84 15.17 1.10 1.50
CA GLU A 84 15.28 0.17 0.38
C GLU A 84 14.68 -1.17 0.75
N ILE A 85 13.84 -1.72 -0.13
CA ILE A 85 13.42 -3.10 -0.09
C ILE A 85 14.32 -3.84 -1.07
N ASN A 86 15.21 -4.67 -0.56
CA ASN A 86 16.26 -5.29 -1.36
C ASN A 86 15.72 -6.18 -2.48
N THR A 87 14.57 -6.81 -2.25
CA THR A 87 13.89 -7.61 -3.25
C THR A 87 12.41 -7.72 -2.95
N ILE A 88 11.57 -7.56 -3.94
CA ILE A 88 10.12 -7.72 -3.86
C ILE A 88 9.61 -8.82 -4.79
N GLN A 89 10.47 -9.34 -5.67
CA GLN A 89 10.05 -10.26 -6.71
C GLN A 89 9.51 -11.58 -6.16
N GLY A 90 10.12 -12.09 -5.09
CA GLY A 90 9.63 -13.29 -4.40
C GLY A 90 8.22 -13.08 -3.86
N ASN A 91 7.99 -11.96 -3.16
CA ASN A 91 6.68 -11.61 -2.60
C ASN A 91 5.62 -11.41 -3.70
N ARG A 92 5.96 -10.75 -4.81
CA ARG A 92 5.07 -10.62 -5.98
C ARG A 92 4.71 -11.98 -6.58
N ASN A 93 5.68 -12.88 -6.69
CA ASN A 93 5.46 -14.24 -7.18
C ASN A 93 4.53 -15.03 -6.25
N TRP A 94 4.73 -14.93 -4.94
CA TRP A 94 3.85 -15.54 -3.95
C TRP A 94 2.44 -14.97 -3.99
N ALA A 95 2.28 -13.64 -4.07
CA ALA A 95 0.97 -13.01 -4.21
C ALA A 95 0.23 -13.51 -5.46
N ARG A 96 0.94 -13.65 -6.58
CA ARG A 96 0.39 -14.20 -7.82
C ARG A 96 0.01 -15.69 -7.69
N ALA A 97 0.89 -16.50 -7.10
CA ALA A 97 0.64 -17.93 -6.92
C ALA A 97 -0.56 -18.22 -6.00
N ARG A 98 -0.77 -17.34 -5.01
CA ARG A 98 -1.88 -17.45 -4.05
C ARG A 98 -3.15 -16.69 -4.46
N ALA A 99 -3.13 -15.99 -5.59
CA ALA A 99 -4.22 -15.12 -6.03
C ALA A 99 -5.58 -15.82 -6.04
N SER A 100 -5.62 -17.10 -6.47
CA SER A 100 -6.85 -17.91 -6.50
C SER A 100 -7.38 -18.27 -5.12
N LYS A 101 -6.62 -18.05 -4.06
CA LYS A 101 -7.00 -18.34 -2.67
C LYS A 101 -7.39 -17.09 -1.90
N PHE A 102 -7.19 -15.91 -2.46
CA PHE A 102 -7.58 -14.67 -1.82
C PHE A 102 -9.10 -14.53 -1.85
N THR A 103 -9.68 -14.46 -0.68
CA THR A 103 -11.10 -14.17 -0.48
C THR A 103 -11.24 -13.01 0.47
N ASN A 104 -12.27 -12.21 0.27
CA ASN A 104 -12.55 -11.08 1.14
C ASN A 104 -14.06 -10.79 1.10
N ASP A 105 -14.73 -10.95 2.24
CA ASP A 105 -16.17 -10.76 2.34
C ASP A 105 -16.62 -9.32 2.02
N ALA A 106 -15.74 -8.34 2.26
CA ALA A 106 -16.00 -6.94 1.93
C ALA A 106 -15.78 -6.63 0.44
N ILE A 107 -15.13 -7.53 -0.32
CA ILE A 107 -14.83 -7.34 -1.74
C ILE A 107 -15.30 -8.57 -2.51
N PRO A 108 -16.59 -8.65 -2.83
CA PRO A 108 -17.12 -9.73 -3.67
C PRO A 108 -16.41 -9.76 -5.01
N HIS A 109 -16.18 -10.95 -5.55
CA HIS A 109 -15.51 -11.15 -6.85
C HIS A 109 -14.09 -10.56 -6.90
N LEU A 110 -13.31 -10.78 -5.85
CA LEU A 110 -11.92 -10.32 -5.78
C LEU A 110 -11.07 -10.93 -6.91
N GLU A 111 -11.42 -12.10 -7.40
CA GLU A 111 -10.82 -12.77 -8.56
C GLU A 111 -10.86 -11.93 -9.84
N ASP A 112 -11.90 -11.13 -10.03
CA ASP A 112 -12.04 -10.24 -11.20
C ASP A 112 -11.13 -9.01 -11.14
N LEU A 113 -10.55 -8.73 -9.97
CA LEU A 113 -9.73 -7.55 -9.71
C LEU A 113 -8.22 -7.85 -9.75
N GLN A 114 -7.84 -9.05 -10.17
CA GLN A 114 -6.44 -9.44 -10.29
C GLN A 114 -5.70 -8.62 -11.37
N PRO A 115 -4.38 -8.40 -11.19
CA PRO A 115 -3.60 -8.67 -10.01
C PRO A 115 -3.89 -7.67 -8.87
N VAL A 116 -4.06 -8.14 -7.64
CA VAL A 116 -4.28 -7.26 -6.46
C VAL A 116 -3.02 -6.53 -6.03
N VAL A 117 -1.87 -7.10 -6.33
CA VAL A 117 -0.54 -6.50 -6.14
C VAL A 117 0.04 -6.17 -7.50
N ASN A 118 0.53 -4.96 -7.68
CA ASN A 118 1.15 -4.58 -8.96
C ASN A 118 2.42 -5.40 -9.24
N THR A 119 2.69 -5.61 -10.53
CA THR A 119 3.82 -6.43 -10.99
C THR A 119 4.98 -5.57 -11.52
N THR A 120 4.74 -4.31 -11.80
CA THR A 120 5.69 -3.40 -12.47
C THR A 120 5.95 -2.10 -11.71
N GLY A 121 5.14 -1.77 -10.69
CA GLY A 121 5.32 -0.60 -9.84
C GLY A 121 6.56 -0.70 -8.94
N SER A 122 6.76 0.28 -8.07
CA SER A 122 7.81 0.22 -7.07
C SER A 122 7.54 -0.92 -6.06
N ASP A 123 8.58 -1.34 -5.35
CA ASP A 123 8.48 -2.29 -4.24
C ASP A 123 7.49 -1.82 -3.18
N SER A 124 7.64 -0.58 -2.74
CA SER A 124 6.76 0.03 -1.73
C SER A 124 5.30 0.12 -2.20
N SER A 125 5.05 0.35 -3.49
CA SER A 125 3.69 0.34 -4.03
C SER A 125 3.06 -1.06 -4.03
N SER A 126 3.87 -2.10 -4.22
CA SER A 126 3.40 -3.49 -4.09
C SER A 126 3.03 -3.82 -2.65
N MET A 127 3.85 -3.37 -1.69
CA MET A 127 3.57 -3.52 -0.27
C MET A 127 2.29 -2.76 0.12
N ASP A 128 2.11 -1.52 -0.35
CA ASP A 128 0.90 -0.72 -0.11
C ASP A 128 -0.37 -1.40 -0.64
N ASN A 129 -0.29 -2.04 -1.81
CA ASN A 129 -1.43 -2.79 -2.37
C ASN A 129 -1.83 -3.95 -1.46
N MET A 130 -0.87 -4.71 -0.94
CA MET A 130 -1.16 -5.82 -0.02
C MET A 130 -1.69 -5.31 1.30
N LEU A 131 -1.12 -4.24 1.85
CA LEU A 131 -1.59 -3.62 3.09
C LEU A 131 -3.04 -3.14 2.94
N GLU A 132 -3.37 -2.45 1.85
CA GLU A 132 -4.73 -2.04 1.55
C GLU A 132 -5.70 -3.24 1.55
N LEU A 133 -5.33 -4.33 0.89
CA LEU A 133 -6.16 -5.54 0.84
C LEU A 133 -6.40 -6.15 2.22
N MET A 134 -5.36 -6.24 3.05
CA MET A 134 -5.45 -6.75 4.42
C MET A 134 -6.40 -5.90 5.29
N LEU A 135 -6.26 -4.58 5.22
CA LEU A 135 -7.09 -3.65 5.98
C LEU A 135 -8.56 -3.67 5.52
N LEU A 136 -8.81 -3.78 4.22
CA LEU A 136 -10.16 -3.94 3.68
C LEU A 136 -10.78 -5.28 4.07
N GLY A 137 -9.96 -6.31 4.28
CA GLY A 137 -10.37 -7.60 4.81
C GLY A 137 -10.67 -7.58 6.32
N GLY A 138 -10.57 -6.42 6.96
CA GLY A 138 -10.85 -6.26 8.39
C GLY A 138 -9.67 -6.61 9.31
N MET A 139 -8.47 -6.82 8.74
CA MET A 139 -7.29 -7.03 9.58
C MET A 139 -6.92 -5.72 10.29
N ASP A 140 -6.59 -5.82 11.57
CA ASP A 140 -6.08 -4.69 12.34
C ASP A 140 -4.77 -4.16 11.76
N MET A 141 -4.60 -2.83 11.76
CA MET A 141 -3.45 -2.15 11.18
C MET A 141 -2.12 -2.64 11.77
N PHE A 142 -2.04 -2.77 13.09
CA PHE A 142 -0.81 -3.20 13.76
C PHE A 142 -0.47 -4.65 13.41
N ARG A 143 -1.49 -5.50 13.35
CA ARG A 143 -1.32 -6.89 12.92
C ARG A 143 -0.87 -6.97 11.47
N ALA A 144 -1.48 -6.21 10.56
CA ALA A 144 -1.10 -6.17 9.15
C ALA A 144 0.35 -5.72 8.98
N CYS A 145 0.74 -4.61 9.60
CA CYS A 145 2.11 -4.12 9.57
C CYS A 145 3.10 -5.13 10.15
N ARG A 146 2.77 -5.77 11.28
CA ARG A 146 3.61 -6.76 11.93
C ARG A 146 3.79 -8.03 11.11
N THR A 147 2.76 -8.41 10.36
CA THR A 147 2.79 -9.54 9.44
C THR A 147 3.68 -9.25 8.23
N MET A 148 3.55 -8.05 7.65
CA MET A 148 4.28 -7.67 6.43
C MET A 148 5.72 -7.25 6.71
N ILE A 149 6.00 -6.69 7.89
CA ILE A 149 7.31 -6.15 8.27
C ILE A 149 7.71 -6.73 9.63
N PRO A 150 7.98 -8.04 9.69
CA PRO A 150 8.42 -8.64 10.94
C PRO A 150 9.82 -8.14 11.30
N PRO A 151 10.16 -8.00 12.59
CA PRO A 151 11.54 -7.79 13.01
C PRO A 151 12.38 -9.03 12.72
N ALA A 152 13.70 -8.92 12.83
CA ALA A 152 14.61 -10.07 12.78
C ALA A 152 14.46 -10.92 14.05
N TRP A 153 13.49 -11.81 14.06
CA TRP A 153 13.05 -12.54 15.25
C TRP A 153 13.73 -13.89 15.47
N HIS A 154 14.30 -14.50 14.43
CA HIS A 154 14.86 -15.86 14.49
C HIS A 154 15.95 -16.05 15.55
N ASN A 155 16.76 -15.02 15.76
CA ASN A 155 17.92 -15.09 16.67
C ASN A 155 17.71 -14.33 17.99
N VAL A 156 16.45 -14.05 18.35
CA VAL A 156 16.13 -13.41 19.63
C VAL A 156 16.07 -14.47 20.70
N GLU A 157 17.04 -14.46 21.63
CA GLU A 157 17.17 -15.49 22.69
C GLU A 157 15.98 -15.51 23.66
N HIS A 158 15.42 -14.35 23.95
CA HIS A 158 14.29 -14.21 24.90
C HIS A 158 13.13 -13.49 24.23
N MET A 159 12.33 -14.23 23.48
CA MET A 159 11.09 -13.74 22.91
C MET A 159 9.90 -14.38 23.61
N ASP A 160 8.86 -13.60 23.82
CA ASP A 160 7.58 -14.10 24.29
C ASP A 160 7.08 -15.23 23.37
N ALA A 161 6.57 -16.31 23.97
CA ALA A 161 6.20 -17.52 23.24
C ALA A 161 5.03 -17.30 22.26
N GLU A 162 4.05 -16.48 22.64
CA GLU A 162 2.92 -16.16 21.76
C GLU A 162 3.36 -15.31 20.58
N LEU A 163 4.26 -14.34 20.82
CA LEU A 163 4.83 -13.49 19.78
C LEU A 163 5.67 -14.32 18.81
N LYS A 164 6.46 -15.28 19.33
CA LYS A 164 7.23 -16.19 18.48
C LYS A 164 6.32 -17.05 17.62
N ALA A 165 5.28 -17.65 18.19
CA ALA A 165 4.30 -18.42 17.44
C ALA A 165 3.58 -17.60 16.37
N PHE A 166 3.29 -16.33 16.66
CA PHE A 166 2.74 -15.39 15.66
C PHE A 166 3.67 -15.22 14.46
N TYR A 167 4.97 -15.02 14.66
CA TYR A 167 5.91 -14.88 13.56
C TYR A 167 6.13 -16.20 12.81
N GLU A 168 6.26 -17.32 13.52
CA GLU A 168 6.38 -18.64 12.89
C GLU A 168 5.18 -18.95 11.99
N PHE A 169 3.97 -18.69 12.47
CA PHE A 169 2.75 -18.90 11.69
C PHE A 169 2.69 -18.00 10.45
N ASN A 170 2.98 -16.71 10.61
CA ASN A 170 2.88 -15.76 9.49
C ASN A 170 4.01 -15.95 8.48
N SER A 171 5.23 -16.30 8.88
CA SER A 171 6.33 -16.58 7.95
C SER A 171 6.03 -17.72 6.99
N MET A 172 5.33 -18.76 7.46
CA MET A 172 4.89 -19.86 6.59
C MET A 172 3.89 -19.45 5.52
N HIS A 173 3.22 -18.31 5.68
CA HIS A 173 2.16 -17.84 4.79
C HIS A 173 2.55 -16.63 3.96
N MET A 174 3.57 -15.89 4.35
CA MET A 174 3.94 -14.59 3.77
C MET A 174 5.26 -14.59 3.01
N GLU A 175 6.05 -15.63 3.10
CA GLU A 175 7.29 -15.79 2.30
C GLU A 175 7.03 -16.07 0.82
#